data_1c1dbd7f373d4531e00c85778f0dcad5
#
_entry.id   1c1dbd7f373d4531e00c85778f0dcad5
#
_cell.length_a   1.000
_cell.length_b   1.000
_cell.length_c   1.000
_cell.angle_alpha   90.00
_cell.angle_beta   90.00
_cell.angle_gamma   90.00
#
_symmetry.space_group_name_H-M   'P 1'
#
loop_
_entity.id
_entity.type
_entity.pdbx_description
1 polymer ?
#
loop_
_entity_poly.entity_id
_entity_poly.type
_entity_poly.pdbx_seq_one_letter_code
_entity_poly.pdbx_strand_id
1 'polypeptide(L)'
;MKSLITFLILLFPFADKRKPGNPLDSLPKNIEILTRFGERADFSPDNQRIAFMSKSFGDAMLIDLKTRSIRCLTCNVPAAAFLRVMHLSTGDYILIGPDHFEDIGISRSRDNELWFLSKERGSKPVKLEQKMSEGAAVSKKSLKIAFALGRSQAPDLAVGASRIIMADLDLAGSTPKLVNKKTVYESMDQSCTLEAQDFYDNDSKLTFVCYEPKGQASVMGIDLQTHQVTNYSKAPGSYNETEGIFPGGVYTCVEADRQCEWLGGDRGPGNIDIWKLKLDGSGKDFVRLTNFNDYEGGKASNPVISTDNKFMAFQFARTTDPAGVGYGILLYRFTK
;
A
#
# COMPACT_ATOMS: atom_id res chain seq x y z
N MET A 1 -18.37 -37.16 -49.73
CA MET A 1 -18.89 -36.75 -48.44
C MET A 1 -17.72 -36.69 -47.43
N LYS A 2 -17.22 -35.52 -47.10
CA LYS A 2 -16.17 -35.36 -46.05
C LYS A 2 -16.88 -35.00 -44.75
N SER A 3 -16.82 -35.90 -43.76
CA SER A 3 -17.38 -35.68 -42.42
C SER A 3 -16.49 -34.70 -41.65
N LEU A 4 -17.05 -33.55 -41.28
CA LEU A 4 -16.39 -32.55 -40.45
C LEU A 4 -16.64 -32.96 -38.98
N ILE A 5 -15.61 -33.45 -38.30
CA ILE A 5 -15.69 -33.73 -36.87
C ILE A 5 -15.40 -32.40 -36.15
N THR A 6 -16.44 -31.77 -35.62
CA THR A 6 -16.33 -30.57 -34.76
C THR A 6 -15.93 -31.04 -33.37
N PHE A 7 -14.70 -30.74 -32.98
CA PHE A 7 -14.25 -30.91 -31.59
C PHE A 7 -14.86 -29.80 -30.73
N LEU A 8 -15.83 -30.16 -29.91
CA LEU A 8 -16.39 -29.26 -28.87
C LEU A 8 -15.40 -29.26 -27.68
N ILE A 9 -14.58 -28.23 -27.56
CA ILE A 9 -13.75 -28.04 -26.37
C ILE A 9 -14.69 -27.54 -25.25
N LEU A 10 -15.09 -28.43 -24.36
CA LEU A 10 -15.75 -28.09 -23.10
C LEU A 10 -14.72 -27.38 -22.20
N LEU A 11 -14.75 -26.07 -22.19
CA LEU A 11 -14.08 -25.25 -21.15
C LEU A 11 -14.84 -25.49 -19.84
N PHE A 12 -14.39 -26.44 -19.03
CA PHE A 12 -14.82 -26.53 -17.66
C PHE A 12 -14.26 -25.30 -16.93
N PRO A 13 -15.09 -24.46 -16.28
CA PRO A 13 -14.58 -23.45 -15.40
C PRO A 13 -13.75 -24.15 -14.31
N PHE A 14 -12.54 -23.66 -14.07
CA PHE A 14 -11.73 -24.17 -12.94
C PHE A 14 -12.55 -23.99 -11.68
N ALA A 15 -12.93 -25.11 -11.05
CA ALA A 15 -13.66 -25.06 -9.79
C ALA A 15 -12.83 -24.29 -8.75
N ASP A 16 -13.48 -23.38 -8.05
CA ASP A 16 -12.86 -22.68 -6.92
C ASP A 16 -12.51 -23.72 -5.83
N LYS A 17 -11.24 -23.77 -5.44
CA LYS A 17 -10.70 -24.73 -4.46
C LYS A 17 -10.51 -24.11 -3.07
N ARG A 18 -11.03 -22.91 -2.87
CA ARG A 18 -10.94 -22.25 -1.58
C ARG A 18 -11.78 -22.98 -0.53
N LYS A 19 -11.32 -22.90 0.71
CA LYS A 19 -12.01 -23.54 1.86
C LYS A 19 -13.11 -22.60 2.38
N PRO A 20 -14.23 -23.14 2.87
CA PRO A 20 -15.15 -22.36 3.69
C PRO A 20 -14.49 -22.00 5.02
N GLY A 21 -14.96 -20.90 5.66
CA GLY A 21 -14.53 -20.49 7.00
C GLY A 21 -13.81 -19.16 7.04
N ASN A 22 -13.22 -18.87 8.21
CA ASN A 22 -12.50 -17.61 8.43
C ASN A 22 -11.01 -17.89 8.67
N PRO A 23 -10.08 -17.31 7.89
CA PRO A 23 -8.64 -17.50 8.09
C PRO A 23 -8.17 -17.12 9.50
N LEU A 24 -8.87 -16.23 10.19
CA LEU A 24 -8.53 -15.82 11.56
C LEU A 24 -8.75 -16.91 12.60
N ASP A 25 -9.54 -17.95 12.30
CA ASP A 25 -9.81 -19.06 13.22
C ASP A 25 -8.67 -20.09 13.26
N SER A 26 -7.74 -20.02 12.30
CA SER A 26 -6.63 -20.99 12.15
C SER A 26 -5.32 -20.29 11.74
N LEU A 27 -4.95 -19.25 12.47
CA LEU A 27 -3.72 -18.51 12.19
C LEU A 27 -2.47 -19.36 12.43
N PRO A 28 -1.45 -19.27 11.55
CA PRO A 28 -0.12 -19.80 11.82
C PRO A 28 0.46 -19.23 13.12
N LYS A 29 1.30 -20.01 13.81
CA LYS A 29 1.90 -19.62 15.11
C LYS A 29 2.72 -18.32 15.08
N ASN A 30 3.19 -17.94 13.93
CA ASN A 30 3.97 -16.73 13.71
C ASN A 30 3.11 -15.51 13.32
N ILE A 31 1.78 -15.63 13.31
CA ILE A 31 0.85 -14.52 13.09
C ILE A 31 -0.01 -14.31 14.33
N GLU A 32 -0.05 -13.08 14.84
CA GLU A 32 -0.93 -12.69 15.95
C GLU A 32 -1.86 -11.54 15.54
N ILE A 33 -3.04 -11.48 16.14
CA ILE A 33 -3.98 -10.37 15.97
C ILE A 33 -3.60 -9.28 16.97
N LEU A 34 -3.17 -8.11 16.49
CA LEU A 34 -2.89 -6.95 17.33
C LEU A 34 -4.17 -6.19 17.69
N THR A 35 -5.03 -5.97 16.69
CA THR A 35 -6.31 -5.28 16.87
C THR A 35 -7.40 -6.01 16.11
N ARG A 36 -8.66 -5.83 16.54
CA ARG A 36 -9.84 -6.36 15.83
C ARG A 36 -10.59 -5.28 15.05
N PHE A 37 -9.93 -4.16 14.79
CA PHE A 37 -10.40 -3.06 13.96
C PHE A 37 -9.19 -2.35 13.37
N GLY A 38 -9.42 -1.60 12.32
CA GLY A 38 -8.39 -0.76 11.70
C GLY A 38 -7.71 -1.40 10.49
N GLU A 39 -6.89 -0.59 9.86
CA GLU A 39 -6.27 -0.86 8.57
C GLU A 39 -5.04 0.00 8.35
N ARG A 40 -4.25 -0.29 7.29
CA ARG A 40 -3.12 0.54 6.82
C ARG A 40 -2.12 0.87 7.92
N ALA A 41 -1.47 -0.16 8.43
CA ALA A 41 -0.45 -0.06 9.47
C ALA A 41 0.83 0.61 8.96
N ASP A 42 1.57 1.27 9.87
CA ASP A 42 2.93 1.74 9.64
C ASP A 42 3.77 1.65 10.93
N PHE A 43 5.00 1.10 10.83
CA PHE A 43 5.89 0.99 11.97
C PHE A 43 6.57 2.33 12.33
N SER A 44 6.67 2.60 13.63
CA SER A 44 7.54 3.68 14.12
C SER A 44 9.03 3.38 13.81
N PRO A 45 9.88 4.42 13.68
CA PRO A 45 11.31 4.24 13.40
C PRO A 45 12.05 3.32 14.38
N ASP A 46 11.59 3.27 15.63
CA ASP A 46 12.14 2.42 16.70
C ASP A 46 11.51 1.01 16.74
N ASN A 47 10.57 0.70 15.85
CA ASN A 47 9.78 -0.54 15.77
C ASN A 47 9.00 -0.88 17.07
N GLN A 48 8.77 0.09 17.95
CA GLN A 48 8.06 -0.15 19.22
C GLN A 48 6.56 0.12 19.11
N ARG A 49 6.12 0.81 18.06
CA ARG A 49 4.73 1.21 17.85
C ARG A 49 4.31 0.99 16.41
N ILE A 50 3.01 0.88 16.24
CA ILE A 50 2.37 0.86 14.93
C ILE A 50 1.30 1.94 14.91
N ALA A 51 1.40 2.86 13.95
CA ALA A 51 0.30 3.76 13.59
C ALA A 51 -0.62 3.03 12.58
N PHE A 52 -1.91 3.28 12.66
CA PHE A 52 -2.89 2.66 11.76
C PHE A 52 -4.16 3.51 11.69
N MET A 53 -4.96 3.30 10.68
CA MET A 53 -6.26 3.94 10.55
C MET A 53 -7.33 3.14 11.29
N SER A 54 -8.23 3.82 12.01
CA SER A 54 -9.36 3.14 12.67
C SER A 54 -10.34 2.52 11.66
N LYS A 55 -10.47 3.14 10.51
CA LYS A 55 -11.18 2.73 9.29
C LYS A 55 -10.74 3.63 8.14
N SER A 56 -11.09 3.29 6.89
CA SER A 56 -10.94 4.21 5.75
C SER A 56 -11.67 5.52 6.04
N PHE A 57 -10.98 6.64 5.86
CA PHE A 57 -11.47 7.98 6.18
C PHE A 57 -11.97 8.10 7.63
N GLY A 58 -11.15 7.66 8.56
CA GLY A 58 -11.38 7.72 9.99
C GLY A 58 -10.25 8.41 10.76
N ASP A 59 -10.13 8.06 12.02
CA ASP A 59 -9.07 8.55 12.89
C ASP A 59 -7.79 7.74 12.73
N ALA A 60 -6.66 8.45 12.85
CA ALA A 60 -5.36 7.83 13.01
C ALA A 60 -5.17 7.35 14.47
N MET A 61 -4.74 6.12 14.63
CA MET A 61 -4.52 5.42 15.88
C MET A 61 -3.05 5.03 16.03
N LEU A 62 -2.61 4.79 17.26
CA LEU A 62 -1.28 4.29 17.58
C LEU A 62 -1.38 3.18 18.62
N ILE A 63 -0.78 2.03 18.35
CA ILE A 63 -0.62 0.94 19.32
C ILE A 63 0.83 0.81 19.77
N ASP A 64 1.06 0.69 21.07
CA ASP A 64 2.35 0.32 21.65
C ASP A 64 2.48 -1.22 21.67
N LEU A 65 3.54 -1.74 21.04
CA LEU A 65 3.69 -3.19 20.85
C LEU A 65 4.04 -3.94 22.14
N LYS A 66 4.59 -3.27 23.14
CA LYS A 66 4.91 -3.86 24.44
C LYS A 66 3.71 -3.91 25.37
N THR A 67 3.03 -2.78 25.52
CA THR A 67 1.91 -2.65 26.47
C THR A 67 0.55 -2.99 25.86
N ARG A 68 0.47 -3.05 24.52
CA ARG A 68 -0.77 -3.22 23.75
C ARG A 68 -1.78 -2.09 23.94
N SER A 69 -1.36 -0.98 24.56
CA SER A 69 -2.21 0.19 24.72
C SER A 69 -2.42 0.89 23.38
N ILE A 70 -3.66 1.27 23.11
CA ILE A 70 -4.03 2.01 21.90
C ILE A 70 -4.39 3.44 22.31
N ARG A 71 -3.90 4.42 21.53
CA ARG A 71 -4.33 5.81 21.66
C ARG A 71 -4.74 6.37 20.31
N CYS A 72 -5.66 7.30 20.32
CA CYS A 72 -6.04 8.05 19.14
C CYS A 72 -5.10 9.24 18.95
N LEU A 73 -4.67 9.47 17.72
CA LEU A 73 -3.82 10.59 17.33
C LEU A 73 -4.64 11.81 16.89
N THR A 74 -5.84 11.60 16.34
CA THR A 74 -6.64 12.64 15.69
C THR A 74 -8.05 12.81 16.28
N CYS A 75 -8.42 12.12 17.38
CA CYS A 75 -9.73 12.28 18.02
C CYS A 75 -10.03 13.69 18.54
N ASN A 76 -9.04 14.56 18.59
CA ASN A 76 -9.20 16.00 18.90
C ASN A 76 -9.48 16.85 17.64
N VAL A 77 -9.64 16.23 16.46
CA VAL A 77 -9.96 16.87 15.18
C VAL A 77 -11.41 16.55 14.84
N PRO A 78 -12.33 17.51 14.89
CA PRO A 78 -13.72 17.29 14.50
C PRO A 78 -13.80 16.80 13.04
N ALA A 79 -14.59 15.77 12.79
CA ALA A 79 -14.82 15.19 11.47
C ALA A 79 -13.52 14.72 10.76
N ALA A 80 -12.52 14.25 11.53
CA ALA A 80 -11.30 13.67 10.95
C ALA A 80 -11.66 12.55 9.95
N ALA A 81 -11.10 12.64 8.76
CA ALA A 81 -11.35 11.71 7.67
C ALA A 81 -10.05 11.37 6.95
N PHE A 82 -9.10 10.79 7.69
CA PHE A 82 -7.82 10.40 7.11
C PHE A 82 -7.87 8.99 6.53
N LEU A 83 -7.14 8.80 5.44
CA LEU A 83 -7.04 7.55 4.71
C LEU A 83 -5.79 6.76 5.11
N ARG A 84 -4.67 7.45 5.36
CA ARG A 84 -3.39 6.84 5.77
C ARG A 84 -2.73 7.66 6.87
N VAL A 85 -1.91 6.98 7.68
CA VAL A 85 -0.97 7.56 8.64
C VAL A 85 0.37 6.87 8.49
N MET A 86 1.45 7.65 8.36
CA MET A 86 2.81 7.12 8.16
C MET A 86 3.79 7.86 9.06
N HIS A 87 4.73 7.14 9.70
CA HIS A 87 5.77 7.75 10.50
C HIS A 87 6.86 8.37 9.62
N LEU A 88 7.24 9.57 9.95
CA LEU A 88 8.48 10.20 9.53
C LEU A 88 9.68 9.62 10.30
N SER A 89 10.90 9.82 9.79
CA SER A 89 12.14 9.44 10.47
C SER A 89 12.32 10.11 11.84
N THR A 90 11.68 11.25 12.07
CA THR A 90 11.64 11.98 13.36
C THR A 90 10.69 11.38 14.39
N GLY A 91 9.82 10.45 13.96
CA GLY A 91 8.71 9.93 14.75
C GLY A 91 7.43 10.77 14.69
N ASP A 92 7.43 11.90 13.99
CA ASP A 92 6.23 12.62 13.59
C ASP A 92 5.48 11.85 12.49
N TYR A 93 4.36 12.37 11.99
CA TYR A 93 3.52 11.66 11.06
C TYR A 93 3.20 12.48 9.80
N ILE A 94 3.07 11.81 8.69
CA ILE A 94 2.31 12.25 7.53
C ILE A 94 0.95 11.58 7.56
N LEU A 95 -0.09 12.38 7.34
CA LEU A 95 -1.44 11.90 7.12
C LEU A 95 -1.84 12.18 5.67
N ILE A 96 -2.68 11.31 5.13
CA ILE A 96 -3.35 11.52 3.84
C ILE A 96 -4.85 11.57 4.11
N GLY A 97 -5.53 12.57 3.60
CA GLY A 97 -6.98 12.67 3.70
C GLY A 97 -7.51 13.98 3.14
N PRO A 98 -8.80 14.06 2.82
CA PRO A 98 -9.42 15.28 2.32
C PRO A 98 -9.58 16.32 3.44
N ASP A 99 -9.65 17.57 3.08
CA ASP A 99 -10.10 18.63 3.98
C ASP A 99 -11.58 18.44 4.36
N HIS A 100 -12.35 17.96 3.41
CA HIS A 100 -13.77 17.65 3.59
C HIS A 100 -14.09 16.31 2.93
N PHE A 101 -14.59 15.35 3.69
CA PHE A 101 -14.99 14.04 3.18
C PHE A 101 -16.34 14.13 2.48
N GLU A 102 -16.42 13.71 1.22
CA GLU A 102 -17.63 13.62 0.43
C GLU A 102 -18.09 12.16 0.31
N ASP A 103 -17.34 11.35 -0.40
CA ASP A 103 -17.46 9.89 -0.46
C ASP A 103 -16.08 9.26 -0.69
N ILE A 104 -16.00 7.93 -0.59
CA ILE A 104 -14.73 7.19 -0.69
C ILE A 104 -14.07 7.40 -2.07
N GLY A 105 -14.83 7.31 -3.16
CA GLY A 105 -14.30 7.39 -4.53
C GLY A 105 -13.79 8.80 -4.87
N ILE A 106 -14.61 9.81 -4.57
CA ILE A 106 -14.27 11.22 -4.82
C ILE A 106 -13.10 11.65 -3.93
N SER A 107 -13.16 11.35 -2.64
CA SER A 107 -12.12 11.74 -1.70
C SER A 107 -10.76 11.11 -2.07
N ARG A 108 -10.73 9.84 -2.50
CA ARG A 108 -9.50 9.18 -2.96
C ARG A 108 -8.95 9.74 -4.28
N SER A 109 -9.82 10.00 -5.25
CA SER A 109 -9.38 10.36 -6.61
C SER A 109 -9.13 11.86 -6.81
N ARG A 110 -9.74 12.72 -5.98
CA ARG A 110 -9.73 14.18 -6.17
C ARG A 110 -9.24 14.96 -4.96
N ASP A 111 -9.68 14.61 -3.74
CA ASP A 111 -9.63 15.53 -2.60
C ASP A 111 -8.55 15.23 -1.58
N ASN A 112 -7.92 14.06 -1.64
CA ASN A 112 -6.80 13.74 -0.75
C ASN A 112 -5.72 14.80 -0.83
N GLU A 113 -5.20 15.17 0.34
CA GLU A 113 -4.03 16.04 0.48
C GLU A 113 -3.12 15.55 1.61
N LEU A 114 -1.89 16.04 1.61
CA LEU A 114 -0.90 15.72 2.62
C LEU A 114 -1.03 16.65 3.82
N TRP A 115 -0.92 16.04 5.02
CA TRP A 115 -0.92 16.75 6.30
C TRP A 115 0.27 16.30 7.13
N PHE A 116 0.83 17.22 7.89
CA PHE A 116 1.81 16.92 8.93
C PHE A 116 1.12 16.84 10.30
N LEU A 117 1.50 15.85 11.11
CA LEU A 117 1.08 15.75 12.50
C LEU A 117 2.32 15.52 13.38
N SER A 118 2.55 16.42 14.34
CA SER A 118 3.62 16.24 15.32
C SER A 118 3.32 15.05 16.24
N LYS A 119 4.37 14.33 16.64
CA LYS A 119 4.29 13.24 17.63
C LYS A 119 3.87 13.69 19.02
N GLU A 120 3.96 14.98 19.28
CA GLU A 120 3.60 15.58 20.58
C GLU A 120 2.11 15.37 20.87
N ARG A 121 1.82 14.97 22.10
CA ARG A 121 0.46 14.62 22.51
C ARG A 121 -0.47 15.85 22.43
N GLY A 122 -1.61 15.69 21.77
CA GLY A 122 -2.61 16.74 21.61
C GLY A 122 -2.36 17.68 20.42
N SER A 123 -1.30 17.43 19.62
CA SER A 123 -1.08 18.16 18.37
C SER A 123 -2.25 18.00 17.41
N LYS A 124 -2.42 18.99 16.54
CA LYS A 124 -3.40 18.97 15.46
C LYS A 124 -2.68 18.84 14.12
N PRO A 125 -3.27 18.15 13.14
CA PRO A 125 -2.74 18.10 11.80
C PRO A 125 -2.65 19.48 11.16
N VAL A 126 -1.56 19.71 10.42
CA VAL A 126 -1.30 20.93 9.65
C VAL A 126 -1.26 20.57 8.18
N LYS A 127 -2.02 21.26 7.34
CA LYS A 127 -2.00 21.06 5.90
C LYS A 127 -0.63 21.39 5.32
N LEU A 128 -0.18 20.55 4.38
CA LEU A 128 1.02 20.82 3.59
C LEU A 128 0.68 21.50 2.25
N GLU A 129 -0.59 21.88 2.06
CA GLU A 129 -1.12 22.55 0.85
C GLU A 129 -0.73 21.78 -0.44
N GLN A 130 -0.82 20.45 -0.37
CA GLN A 130 -0.48 19.56 -1.46
C GLN A 130 -1.55 18.50 -1.64
N LYS A 131 -2.40 18.68 -2.65
CA LYS A 131 -3.30 17.62 -3.10
C LYS A 131 -2.53 16.51 -3.80
N MET A 132 -3.03 15.27 -3.67
CA MET A 132 -2.43 14.10 -4.26
C MET A 132 -3.51 13.06 -4.59
N SER A 133 -3.15 12.04 -5.36
CA SER A 133 -3.93 10.82 -5.47
C SER A 133 -3.70 9.92 -4.24
N GLU A 134 -4.03 8.66 -4.30
CA GLU A 134 -3.74 7.72 -3.22
C GLU A 134 -2.27 7.30 -3.20
N GLY A 135 -1.76 6.99 -2.02
CA GLY A 135 -0.42 6.45 -1.78
C GLY A 135 0.71 7.46 -1.78
N ALA A 136 1.55 7.37 -0.78
CA ALA A 136 2.78 8.14 -0.70
C ALA A 136 3.91 7.29 -0.12
N ALA A 137 5.11 7.49 -0.64
CA ALA A 137 6.34 7.01 -0.03
C ALA A 137 6.85 8.03 0.99
N VAL A 138 7.16 7.58 2.20
CA VAL A 138 7.80 8.41 3.23
C VAL A 138 9.13 7.78 3.60
N SER A 139 10.22 8.53 3.44
CA SER A 139 11.55 8.01 3.77
C SER A 139 11.66 7.68 5.27
N LYS A 140 12.21 6.52 5.58
CA LYS A 140 12.54 6.11 6.96
C LYS A 140 13.91 6.64 7.43
N LYS A 141 14.64 7.37 6.55
CA LYS A 141 15.99 7.90 6.82
C LYS A 141 16.07 9.42 6.81
N SER A 142 15.29 10.06 5.96
CA SER A 142 15.30 11.50 5.75
C SER A 142 13.87 12.06 5.81
N LEU A 143 13.71 13.35 5.55
CA LEU A 143 12.41 14.01 5.44
C LEU A 143 11.91 14.07 3.99
N LYS A 144 12.23 13.05 3.17
CA LYS A 144 11.74 12.94 1.80
C LYS A 144 10.37 12.29 1.75
N ILE A 145 9.54 12.81 0.85
CA ILE A 145 8.22 12.28 0.55
C ILE A 145 8.09 12.18 -0.98
N ALA A 146 7.53 11.09 -1.49
CA ALA A 146 7.10 11.00 -2.89
C ALA A 146 5.62 10.65 -2.93
N PHE A 147 4.89 11.25 -3.86
CA PHE A 147 3.45 11.08 -4.01
C PHE A 147 3.05 11.19 -5.47
N ALA A 148 1.92 10.60 -5.81
CA ALA A 148 1.42 10.63 -7.17
C ALA A 148 0.32 11.70 -7.35
N LEU A 149 0.28 12.27 -8.56
CA LEU A 149 -0.76 13.19 -9.02
C LEU A 149 -1.45 12.57 -10.23
N GLY A 150 -2.75 12.54 -10.19
CA GLY A 150 -3.59 12.34 -11.37
C GLY A 150 -4.03 13.69 -11.97
N ARG A 151 -4.82 13.62 -13.03
CA ARG A 151 -5.30 14.83 -13.72
C ARG A 151 -6.15 15.75 -12.83
N SER A 152 -6.84 15.20 -11.81
CA SER A 152 -7.62 16.01 -10.86
C SER A 152 -6.74 16.95 -10.03
N GLN A 153 -5.49 16.56 -9.76
CA GLN A 153 -4.51 17.36 -9.00
C GLN A 153 -3.54 18.11 -9.91
N ALA A 154 -3.33 17.64 -11.15
CA ALA A 154 -2.44 18.23 -12.15
C ALA A 154 -3.15 18.30 -13.52
N PRO A 155 -3.93 19.37 -13.79
CA PRO A 155 -4.75 19.50 -15.01
C PRO A 155 -3.96 19.53 -16.33
N ASP A 156 -2.65 19.75 -16.26
CA ASP A 156 -1.71 19.71 -17.39
C ASP A 156 -1.44 18.28 -17.88
N LEU A 157 -1.76 17.27 -17.09
CA LEU A 157 -1.61 15.86 -17.48
C LEU A 157 -2.64 15.47 -18.56
N ALA A 158 -2.21 14.62 -19.48
CA ALA A 158 -3.11 13.97 -20.42
C ALA A 158 -4.15 13.11 -19.68
N VAL A 159 -5.27 12.79 -20.33
CA VAL A 159 -6.28 11.91 -19.76
C VAL A 159 -5.68 10.53 -19.49
N GLY A 160 -5.79 10.03 -18.27
CA GLY A 160 -5.25 8.73 -17.86
C GLY A 160 -3.76 8.73 -17.52
N ALA A 161 -3.03 9.83 -17.76
CA ALA A 161 -1.65 9.98 -17.29
C ALA A 161 -1.61 10.30 -15.79
N SER A 162 -0.50 9.96 -15.15
CA SER A 162 -0.20 10.34 -13.76
C SER A 162 1.28 10.62 -13.58
N ARG A 163 1.62 11.34 -12.52
CA ARG A 163 2.96 11.85 -12.27
C ARG A 163 3.37 11.60 -10.83
N ILE A 164 4.61 11.15 -10.62
CA ILE A 164 5.21 11.05 -9.28
C ILE A 164 6.06 12.29 -9.04
N ILE A 165 5.74 12.98 -7.95
CA ILE A 165 6.51 14.11 -7.41
C ILE A 165 7.31 13.64 -6.22
N MET A 166 8.55 14.07 -6.08
CA MET A 166 9.34 13.98 -4.86
C MET A 166 9.54 15.37 -4.26
N ALA A 167 9.50 15.47 -2.94
CA ALA A 167 9.70 16.71 -2.20
C ALA A 167 10.47 16.43 -0.90
N ASP A 168 11.07 17.48 -0.33
CA ASP A 168 11.57 17.47 1.04
C ASP A 168 10.55 18.15 1.96
N LEU A 169 10.38 17.63 3.18
CA LEU A 169 9.60 18.25 4.23
C LEU A 169 10.51 19.17 5.06
N ASP A 170 10.26 20.46 5.02
CA ASP A 170 10.95 21.46 5.84
C ASP A 170 10.20 21.70 7.14
N LEU A 171 10.85 21.39 8.26
CA LEU A 171 10.36 21.57 9.63
C LEU A 171 11.09 22.70 10.41
N ALA A 172 12.00 23.43 9.75
CA ALA A 172 12.80 24.45 10.42
C ALA A 172 12.01 25.72 10.75
N GLY A 173 10.92 25.99 10.05
CA GLY A 173 10.04 27.13 10.29
C GLY A 173 8.95 26.87 11.31
N SER A 174 8.11 27.88 11.55
CA SER A 174 6.93 27.78 12.42
C SER A 174 5.82 26.88 11.84
N THR A 175 5.83 26.68 10.54
CA THR A 175 4.83 25.88 9.82
C THR A 175 5.55 24.88 8.91
N PRO A 176 5.24 23.57 9.02
CA PRO A 176 5.74 22.55 8.11
C PRO A 176 5.35 22.85 6.66
N LYS A 177 6.25 22.63 5.72
CA LYS A 177 5.99 22.84 4.29
C LYS A 177 6.79 21.88 3.41
N LEU A 178 6.29 21.63 2.22
CA LEU A 178 7.03 20.88 1.19
C LEU A 178 7.87 21.83 0.35
N VAL A 179 9.16 21.50 0.23
CA VAL A 179 10.15 22.26 -0.57
C VAL A 179 10.80 21.33 -1.61
N ASN A 180 11.58 21.89 -2.53
CA ASN A 180 12.37 21.14 -3.52
C ASN A 180 11.53 20.14 -4.34
N LYS A 181 10.28 20.49 -4.64
CA LYS A 181 9.38 19.63 -5.42
C LYS A 181 9.96 19.40 -6.82
N LYS A 182 10.05 18.13 -7.23
CA LYS A 182 10.46 17.76 -8.58
C LYS A 182 9.69 16.55 -9.09
N THR A 183 9.38 16.54 -10.38
CA THR A 183 8.87 15.35 -11.07
C THR A 183 9.99 14.31 -11.17
N VAL A 184 9.73 13.08 -10.75
CA VAL A 184 10.66 11.96 -10.84
C VAL A 184 10.25 10.95 -11.90
N TYR A 185 8.95 10.82 -12.15
CA TYR A 185 8.42 9.98 -13.23
C TYR A 185 7.04 10.46 -13.67
N GLU A 186 6.71 10.25 -14.94
CA GLU A 186 5.40 10.53 -15.52
C GLU A 186 5.03 9.41 -16.50
N SER A 187 3.82 8.85 -16.36
CA SER A 187 3.27 7.94 -17.34
C SER A 187 2.73 8.76 -18.51
N MET A 188 3.39 8.67 -19.65
CA MET A 188 3.07 9.48 -20.83
C MET A 188 1.83 9.01 -21.59
N ASP A 189 1.38 7.80 -21.31
CA ASP A 189 0.22 7.19 -21.94
C ASP A 189 -0.83 6.77 -20.90
N GLN A 190 -2.03 6.47 -21.37
CA GLN A 190 -3.17 6.09 -20.52
C GLN A 190 -3.04 4.67 -19.91
N SER A 191 -1.86 4.06 -20.02
CA SER A 191 -1.65 2.66 -19.65
C SER A 191 -1.41 2.45 -18.16
N CYS A 192 -1.16 3.54 -17.38
CA CYS A 192 -0.59 3.38 -16.05
C CYS A 192 -1.00 4.52 -15.11
N THR A 193 -1.87 4.23 -14.16
CA THR A 193 -2.05 5.09 -12.97
C THR A 193 -1.00 4.75 -11.94
N LEU A 194 -0.26 5.74 -11.47
CA LEU A 194 0.89 5.58 -10.59
C LEU A 194 0.51 5.73 -9.11
N GLU A 195 1.16 4.94 -8.26
CA GLU A 195 1.13 5.09 -6.81
C GLU A 195 2.54 4.92 -6.24
N ALA A 196 3.08 5.95 -5.56
CA ALA A 196 4.38 5.87 -4.91
C ALA A 196 4.29 5.03 -3.63
N GLN A 197 5.27 4.14 -3.37
CA GLN A 197 5.19 3.20 -2.25
C GLN A 197 6.34 3.34 -1.24
N ASP A 198 7.59 3.08 -1.62
CA ASP A 198 8.69 3.12 -0.66
C ASP A 198 9.99 3.64 -1.27
N PHE A 199 10.72 4.45 -0.48
CA PHE A 199 12.12 4.72 -0.72
C PHE A 199 12.99 3.55 -0.26
N TYR A 200 14.04 3.24 -1.02
CA TYR A 200 15.02 2.22 -0.65
C TYR A 200 16.42 2.57 -1.17
N ASP A 201 17.40 1.74 -0.82
CA ASP A 201 18.80 1.95 -1.18
C ASP A 201 19.32 3.37 -0.81
N ASN A 202 19.17 3.74 0.49
CA ASN A 202 19.50 5.05 1.02
C ASN A 202 18.79 6.23 0.32
N ASP A 203 17.50 6.07 0.02
CA ASP A 203 16.68 7.05 -0.69
C ASP A 203 17.15 7.37 -2.11
N SER A 204 18.00 6.51 -2.70
CA SER A 204 18.42 6.65 -4.10
C SER A 204 17.43 6.01 -5.08
N LYS A 205 16.53 5.18 -4.58
CA LYS A 205 15.53 4.49 -5.40
C LYS A 205 14.15 4.58 -4.77
N LEU A 206 13.13 4.45 -5.62
CA LEU A 206 11.73 4.49 -5.23
C LEU A 206 11.00 3.31 -5.89
N THR A 207 10.20 2.55 -5.11
CA THR A 207 9.21 1.64 -5.65
C THR A 207 7.90 2.37 -5.88
N PHE A 208 7.16 1.95 -6.89
CA PHE A 208 5.83 2.44 -7.20
C PHE A 208 5.01 1.38 -7.91
N VAL A 209 3.70 1.54 -7.89
CA VAL A 209 2.77 0.71 -8.65
C VAL A 209 2.39 1.40 -9.94
N CYS A 210 2.28 0.61 -11.00
CA CYS A 210 1.59 0.97 -12.23
C CYS A 210 0.29 0.18 -12.27
N TYR A 211 -0.85 0.84 -12.02
CA TYR A 211 -2.16 0.22 -12.19
C TYR A 211 -2.58 0.33 -13.65
N GLU A 212 -2.71 -0.83 -14.26
CA GLU A 212 -3.09 -1.00 -15.63
C GLU A 212 -4.61 -1.22 -15.76
N PRO A 213 -5.20 -1.02 -16.94
CA PRO A 213 -6.61 -1.36 -17.17
C PRO A 213 -6.95 -2.81 -16.80
N LYS A 214 -8.21 -3.07 -16.51
CA LYS A 214 -8.75 -4.41 -16.17
C LYS A 214 -8.30 -4.99 -14.82
N GLY A 215 -7.92 -4.12 -13.86
CA GLY A 215 -7.54 -4.56 -12.51
C GLY A 215 -6.20 -5.29 -12.46
N GLN A 216 -5.29 -4.96 -13.37
CA GLN A 216 -3.91 -5.42 -13.37
C GLN A 216 -3.03 -4.38 -12.66
N ALA A 217 -1.91 -4.82 -12.09
CA ALA A 217 -0.94 -3.95 -11.47
C ALA A 217 0.47 -4.54 -11.60
N SER A 218 1.45 -3.66 -11.80
CA SER A 218 2.86 -4.03 -11.93
C SER A 218 3.71 -3.34 -10.85
N VAL A 219 4.63 -4.12 -10.25
CA VAL A 219 5.68 -3.60 -9.36
C VAL A 219 6.74 -2.91 -10.19
N MET A 220 6.84 -1.60 -10.01
CA MET A 220 7.81 -0.77 -10.70
C MET A 220 8.81 -0.19 -9.70
N GLY A 221 9.97 0.20 -10.19
CA GLY A 221 10.92 1.00 -9.44
C GLY A 221 11.70 1.92 -10.34
N ILE A 222 12.17 3.02 -9.75
CA ILE A 222 12.99 4.02 -10.42
C ILE A 222 14.25 4.31 -9.62
N ASP A 223 15.38 4.35 -10.29
CA ASP A 223 16.62 4.91 -9.76
C ASP A 223 16.56 6.44 -9.92
N LEU A 224 16.61 7.16 -8.80
CA LEU A 224 16.40 8.61 -8.75
C LEU A 224 17.58 9.43 -9.27
N GLN A 225 18.73 8.80 -9.50
CA GLN A 225 19.91 9.45 -10.08
C GLN A 225 19.98 9.24 -11.58
N THR A 226 19.78 7.99 -12.04
CA THR A 226 19.89 7.63 -13.45
C THR A 226 18.57 7.74 -14.20
N HIS A 227 17.45 7.88 -13.49
CA HIS A 227 16.06 7.83 -14.00
C HIS A 227 15.70 6.52 -14.70
N GLN A 228 16.48 5.46 -14.47
CA GLN A 228 16.18 4.14 -15.02
C GLN A 228 14.96 3.54 -14.31
N VAL A 229 13.95 3.18 -15.09
CA VAL A 229 12.74 2.49 -14.62
C VAL A 229 12.85 1.00 -14.87
N THR A 230 12.46 0.20 -13.88
CA THR A 230 12.46 -1.27 -13.94
C THR A 230 11.09 -1.81 -13.56
N ASN A 231 10.52 -2.70 -14.39
CA ASN A 231 9.40 -3.54 -13.99
C ASN A 231 9.95 -4.78 -13.28
N TYR A 232 9.67 -4.90 -12.00
CA TYR A 232 10.16 -6.00 -11.16
C TYR A 232 9.27 -7.24 -11.19
N SER A 233 7.96 -7.09 -11.36
CA SER A 233 7.02 -8.21 -11.36
C SER A 233 7.03 -9.02 -12.65
N LYS A 234 7.17 -8.36 -13.80
CA LYS A 234 7.15 -8.97 -15.15
C LYS A 234 6.06 -10.03 -15.33
N ALA A 235 4.89 -9.78 -14.79
CA ALA A 235 3.76 -10.71 -14.76
C ALA A 235 2.52 -10.07 -15.40
N PRO A 236 2.49 -9.91 -16.74
CA PRO A 236 1.36 -9.29 -17.42
C PRO A 236 0.08 -10.10 -17.18
N GLY A 237 -1.05 -9.41 -17.05
CA GLY A 237 -2.35 -10.03 -16.80
C GLY A 237 -2.59 -10.42 -15.35
N SER A 238 -1.72 -10.01 -14.42
CA SER A 238 -1.81 -10.27 -12.97
C SER A 238 -1.87 -8.98 -12.19
N TYR A 239 -2.39 -9.05 -10.96
CA TYR A 239 -2.31 -7.98 -9.98
C TYR A 239 -1.06 -8.16 -9.12
N ASN A 240 -0.17 -7.19 -9.15
CA ASN A 240 1.05 -7.16 -8.32
C ASN A 240 1.27 -5.72 -7.84
N GLU A 241 0.76 -5.41 -6.66
CA GLU A 241 0.90 -4.11 -6.00
C GLU A 241 2.03 -4.20 -4.97
N THR A 242 3.10 -3.40 -5.17
CA THR A 242 4.15 -3.30 -4.15
C THR A 242 3.66 -2.48 -2.96
N GLU A 243 4.06 -2.90 -1.76
CA GLU A 243 3.72 -2.22 -0.51
C GLU A 243 4.98 -2.02 0.35
N GLY A 244 5.22 -2.79 1.40
CA GLY A 244 6.36 -2.60 2.29
C GLY A 244 7.70 -3.08 1.73
N ILE A 245 8.76 -2.27 1.84
CA ILE A 245 10.13 -2.63 1.46
C ILE A 245 10.85 -3.37 2.61
N PHE A 246 11.56 -4.46 2.30
CA PHE A 246 12.43 -5.11 3.28
C PHE A 246 13.71 -4.29 3.51
N PRO A 247 14.21 -4.19 4.76
CA PRO A 247 15.48 -3.57 5.04
C PRO A 247 16.60 -4.11 4.16
N GLY A 248 17.39 -3.19 3.59
CA GLY A 248 18.43 -3.53 2.61
C GLY A 248 17.98 -3.45 1.16
N GLY A 249 16.67 -3.29 0.87
CA GLY A 249 16.14 -3.01 -0.47
C GLY A 249 16.26 -4.16 -1.47
N VAL A 250 16.52 -5.40 -0.99
CA VAL A 250 16.63 -6.58 -1.87
C VAL A 250 15.27 -7.16 -2.22
N TYR A 251 14.29 -7.00 -1.34
CA TYR A 251 12.94 -7.53 -1.49
C TYR A 251 11.90 -6.48 -1.16
N THR A 252 10.72 -6.64 -1.74
CA THR A 252 9.50 -5.91 -1.37
C THR A 252 8.35 -6.89 -1.06
N CYS A 253 7.40 -6.47 -0.21
CA CYS A 253 6.11 -7.12 -0.13
C CYS A 253 5.25 -6.72 -1.33
N VAL A 254 4.47 -7.66 -1.81
CA VAL A 254 3.56 -7.50 -2.94
C VAL A 254 2.22 -8.09 -2.59
N GLU A 255 1.17 -7.31 -2.75
CA GLU A 255 -0.20 -7.84 -2.84
C GLU A 255 -0.36 -8.46 -4.21
N ALA A 256 -0.54 -9.78 -4.29
CA ALA A 256 -0.62 -10.44 -5.57
C ALA A 256 -1.70 -11.53 -5.62
N ASP A 257 -2.26 -11.71 -6.81
CA ASP A 257 -3.30 -12.69 -7.13
C ASP A 257 -2.74 -14.01 -7.70
N ARG A 258 -1.44 -14.26 -7.51
CA ARG A 258 -0.73 -15.40 -8.10
C ARG A 258 -1.30 -16.75 -7.70
N GLN A 259 -1.83 -16.90 -6.50
CA GLN A 259 -2.45 -18.13 -6.01
C GLN A 259 -3.74 -18.48 -6.77
N CYS A 260 -4.36 -17.55 -7.48
CA CYS A 260 -5.52 -17.85 -8.33
C CYS A 260 -5.19 -18.84 -9.45
N GLU A 261 -3.91 -18.99 -9.83
CA GLU A 261 -3.47 -20.00 -10.83
C GLU A 261 -3.82 -21.42 -10.40
N TRP A 262 -3.80 -21.73 -9.12
CA TRP A 262 -4.08 -23.08 -8.61
C TRP A 262 -5.30 -23.17 -7.71
N LEU A 263 -5.72 -22.09 -7.07
CA LEU A 263 -6.94 -22.06 -6.26
C LEU A 263 -8.19 -21.83 -7.11
N GLY A 264 -8.05 -21.16 -8.24
CA GLY A 264 -9.17 -20.65 -9.02
C GLY A 264 -9.60 -19.27 -8.55
N GLY A 265 -10.74 -18.79 -9.06
CA GLY A 265 -11.28 -17.45 -8.78
C GLY A 265 -10.75 -16.38 -9.74
N ASP A 266 -11.39 -15.21 -9.67
CA ASP A 266 -11.04 -14.06 -10.51
C ASP A 266 -9.71 -13.45 -10.09
N ARG A 267 -8.92 -13.01 -11.06
CA ARG A 267 -7.71 -12.24 -10.78
C ARG A 267 -8.06 -10.80 -10.41
N GLY A 268 -7.14 -10.14 -9.72
CA GLY A 268 -7.24 -8.73 -9.34
C GLY A 268 -7.24 -8.49 -7.83
N PRO A 269 -7.46 -7.25 -7.37
CA PRO A 269 -7.30 -6.83 -5.97
C PRO A 269 -8.30 -7.45 -4.98
N GLY A 270 -9.35 -8.10 -5.49
CA GLY A 270 -10.29 -8.86 -4.66
C GLY A 270 -9.71 -10.15 -4.11
N ASN A 271 -8.76 -10.77 -4.79
CA ASN A 271 -8.26 -12.11 -4.51
C ASN A 271 -6.74 -12.12 -4.38
N ILE A 272 -6.24 -11.48 -3.33
CA ILE A 272 -4.82 -11.30 -3.07
C ILE A 272 -4.36 -11.95 -1.77
N ASP A 273 -3.08 -12.30 -1.76
CA ASP A 273 -2.30 -12.55 -0.57
C ASP A 273 -1.01 -11.73 -0.60
N ILE A 274 -0.29 -11.72 0.50
CA ILE A 274 0.99 -11.05 0.59
C ILE A 274 2.10 -12.01 0.14
N TRP A 275 2.90 -11.53 -0.80
CA TRP A 275 4.06 -12.21 -1.34
C TRP A 275 5.32 -11.37 -1.10
N LYS A 276 6.46 -12.01 -1.07
CA LYS A 276 7.78 -11.37 -1.10
C LYS A 276 8.36 -11.51 -2.49
N LEU A 277 8.73 -10.40 -3.11
CA LEU A 277 9.34 -10.33 -4.44
C LEU A 277 10.77 -9.80 -4.33
N LYS A 278 11.71 -10.48 -5.00
CA LYS A 278 13.08 -9.98 -5.14
C LYS A 278 13.15 -8.87 -6.19
N LEU A 279 13.80 -7.77 -5.82
CA LEU A 279 13.98 -6.59 -6.67
C LEU A 279 15.22 -6.71 -7.58
N ASP A 280 15.39 -7.86 -8.26
CA ASP A 280 16.50 -8.11 -9.21
C ASP A 280 16.09 -7.92 -10.69
N GLY A 281 14.84 -7.54 -10.93
CA GLY A 281 14.30 -7.36 -12.28
C GLY A 281 14.03 -8.65 -13.05
N SER A 282 14.18 -9.83 -12.43
CA SER A 282 13.89 -11.12 -13.09
C SER A 282 12.39 -11.43 -13.17
N GLY A 283 11.59 -10.96 -12.19
CA GLY A 283 10.18 -11.29 -12.05
C GLY A 283 9.90 -12.75 -11.66
N LYS A 284 10.90 -13.47 -11.15
CA LYS A 284 10.82 -14.92 -10.90
C LYS A 284 10.80 -15.31 -9.42
N ASP A 285 11.44 -14.55 -8.56
CA ASP A 285 11.59 -14.89 -7.14
C ASP A 285 10.43 -14.31 -6.31
N PHE A 286 9.30 -15.02 -6.31
CA PHE A 286 8.12 -14.75 -5.50
C PHE A 286 7.96 -15.81 -4.43
N VAL A 287 7.81 -15.40 -3.17
CA VAL A 287 7.53 -16.28 -2.03
C VAL A 287 6.24 -15.84 -1.35
N ARG A 288 5.22 -16.71 -1.29
CA ARG A 288 3.95 -16.43 -0.61
C ARG A 288 4.16 -16.39 0.90
N LEU A 289 3.75 -15.32 1.56
CA LEU A 289 3.89 -15.12 3.01
C LEU A 289 2.59 -15.40 3.76
N THR A 290 1.43 -15.17 3.15
CA THR A 290 0.12 -15.40 3.76
C THR A 290 -0.73 -16.35 2.93
N ASN A 291 -1.71 -16.99 3.58
CA ASN A 291 -2.64 -17.93 2.95
C ASN A 291 -4.09 -17.60 3.29
N PHE A 292 -4.41 -16.31 3.35
CA PHE A 292 -5.74 -15.84 3.71
C PHE A 292 -6.72 -16.07 2.56
N ASN A 293 -6.25 -15.96 1.33
CA ASN A 293 -7.05 -16.23 0.13
C ASN A 293 -7.25 -17.73 -0.15
N ASP A 294 -6.72 -18.64 0.69
CA ASP A 294 -7.12 -20.05 0.70
C ASP A 294 -8.54 -20.24 1.24
N TYR A 295 -9.13 -19.21 1.85
CA TYR A 295 -10.48 -19.21 2.37
C TYR A 295 -11.39 -18.34 1.51
N GLU A 296 -12.63 -18.80 1.31
CA GLU A 296 -13.65 -18.06 0.55
C GLU A 296 -13.86 -16.66 1.15
N GLY A 297 -13.73 -15.64 0.32
CA GLY A 297 -13.91 -14.26 0.73
C GLY A 297 -12.81 -13.68 1.63
N GLY A 298 -11.71 -14.38 1.89
CA GLY A 298 -10.59 -13.88 2.68
C GLY A 298 -9.47 -13.32 1.80
N LYS A 299 -8.85 -12.21 2.23
CA LYS A 299 -7.60 -11.68 1.66
C LYS A 299 -6.74 -11.01 2.73
N ALA A 300 -5.43 -10.93 2.48
CA ALA A 300 -4.48 -10.16 3.27
C ALA A 300 -3.95 -8.99 2.46
N SER A 301 -3.86 -7.80 3.07
CA SER A 301 -3.46 -6.58 2.35
C SER A 301 -2.72 -5.56 3.23
N ASN A 302 -2.18 -4.51 2.59
CA ASN A 302 -1.43 -3.39 3.15
C ASN A 302 -0.28 -3.82 4.10
N PRO A 303 0.66 -4.65 3.62
CA PRO A 303 1.80 -5.07 4.42
C PRO A 303 2.83 -3.96 4.56
N VAL A 304 3.40 -3.81 5.74
CA VAL A 304 4.57 -2.98 6.01
C VAL A 304 5.59 -3.77 6.81
N ILE A 305 6.88 -3.51 6.58
CA ILE A 305 7.98 -4.25 7.20
C ILE A 305 8.65 -3.39 8.28
N SER A 306 8.93 -3.98 9.45
CA SER A 306 9.73 -3.32 10.48
C SER A 306 11.16 -3.08 10.01
N THR A 307 11.77 -1.94 10.40
CA THR A 307 13.12 -1.57 9.96
C THR A 307 14.21 -2.51 10.48
N ASP A 308 13.90 -3.37 11.47
CA ASP A 308 14.79 -4.43 11.99
C ASP A 308 14.55 -5.81 11.32
N ASN A 309 13.67 -5.87 10.31
CA ASN A 309 13.33 -7.08 9.55
C ASN A 309 12.76 -8.23 10.40
N LYS A 310 12.17 -7.94 11.56
CA LYS A 310 11.61 -8.99 12.42
C LYS A 310 10.12 -9.19 12.22
N PHE A 311 9.42 -8.16 11.75
CA PHE A 311 7.97 -8.17 11.69
C PHE A 311 7.45 -7.60 10.37
N MET A 312 6.29 -8.10 9.96
CA MET A 312 5.40 -7.50 8.98
C MET A 312 4.07 -7.22 9.68
N ALA A 313 3.60 -5.98 9.62
CA ALA A 313 2.23 -5.66 9.98
C ALA A 313 1.38 -5.61 8.72
N PHE A 314 0.17 -6.13 8.78
CA PHE A 314 -0.75 -6.18 7.65
C PHE A 314 -2.19 -6.26 8.17
N GLN A 315 -3.17 -6.23 7.27
CA GLN A 315 -4.58 -6.33 7.63
C GLN A 315 -5.25 -7.55 7.01
N PHE A 316 -6.25 -8.09 7.69
CA PHE A 316 -7.24 -8.97 7.09
C PHE A 316 -8.30 -8.10 6.39
N ALA A 317 -8.71 -8.49 5.21
CA ALA A 317 -9.78 -7.87 4.45
C ALA A 317 -10.66 -8.92 3.77
N ARG A 318 -11.78 -8.51 3.18
CA ARG A 318 -12.69 -9.39 2.45
C ARG A 318 -12.69 -9.06 0.98
N THR A 319 -12.86 -10.07 0.13
CA THR A 319 -12.88 -9.95 -1.32
C THR A 319 -14.03 -9.08 -1.84
N THR A 320 -15.13 -8.99 -1.07
CA THR A 320 -16.32 -8.20 -1.41
C THR A 320 -16.23 -6.73 -1.02
N ASP A 321 -15.22 -6.36 -0.21
CA ASP A 321 -15.10 -4.99 0.26
C ASP A 321 -14.26 -4.14 -0.70
N PRO A 322 -14.46 -2.82 -0.71
CA PRO A 322 -13.58 -1.90 -1.42
C PRO A 322 -12.11 -2.08 -1.02
N ALA A 323 -11.20 -1.83 -1.95
CA ALA A 323 -9.77 -1.89 -1.68
C ALA A 323 -9.40 -0.99 -0.49
N GLY A 324 -8.54 -1.51 0.39
CA GLY A 324 -8.05 -0.83 1.57
C GLY A 324 -8.93 -0.95 2.82
N VAL A 325 -10.14 -1.50 2.76
CA VAL A 325 -10.94 -1.79 3.96
C VAL A 325 -10.36 -2.98 4.71
N GLY A 326 -10.11 -2.82 6.01
CA GLY A 326 -9.50 -3.83 6.88
C GLY A 326 -10.29 -4.09 8.17
N TYR A 327 -10.12 -5.31 8.70
CA TYR A 327 -10.79 -5.82 9.90
C TYR A 327 -9.83 -6.05 11.07
N GLY A 328 -8.78 -5.28 11.14
CA GLY A 328 -7.80 -5.33 12.20
C GLY A 328 -6.37 -5.53 11.68
N ILE A 329 -5.44 -5.17 12.53
CA ILE A 329 -4.01 -5.27 12.28
C ILE A 329 -3.50 -6.60 12.80
N LEU A 330 -2.78 -7.32 11.94
CA LEU A 330 -2.09 -8.55 12.28
C LEU A 330 -0.58 -8.32 12.24
N LEU A 331 0.14 -9.06 13.06
CA LEU A 331 1.60 -9.03 13.12
C LEU A 331 2.15 -10.40 12.75
N TYR A 332 2.88 -10.45 11.63
CA TYR A 332 3.64 -11.62 11.20
C TYR A 332 5.06 -11.51 11.75
N ARG A 333 5.53 -12.52 12.44
CA ARG A 333 6.91 -12.62 12.91
C ARG A 333 7.74 -13.46 11.94
N PHE A 334 8.78 -12.86 11.36
CA PHE A 334 9.73 -13.63 10.56
C PHE A 334 10.55 -14.55 11.48
N THR A 335 10.65 -15.82 11.12
CA THR A 335 11.59 -16.77 11.74
C THR A 335 12.97 -16.56 11.11
N LYS A 336 14.00 -16.62 11.96
CA LYS A 336 15.39 -16.55 11.50
C LYS A 336 15.76 -17.77 10.66
#